data_b75414cf44b0de49b9a660342151e103
#
_entry.id   b75414cf44b0de49b9a660342151e103
#
_cell.length_a   1.000
_cell.length_b   1.000
_cell.length_c   1.000
_cell.angle_alpha   90.00
_cell.angle_beta   90.00
_cell.angle_gamma   90.00
#
_symmetry.space_group_name_H-M   'P 1'
#
loop_
_entity.id
_entity.type
_entity.pdbx_description
1 polymer ?
#
loop_
_entity_poly.entity_id
_entity_poly.type
_entity_poly.pdbx_seq_one_letter_code
_entity_poly.pdbx_strand_id
1 'polypeptide(L)' 'MQRFAVTIEGPGWKDLQDMELPRPPGEGDSIETRYGTCIVIKVETASAPENYSGKIVCRLP' A
#
# COMPACT_ATOMS: atom_id res chain seq x y z
N MET A 1 -10.73 -9.68 -6.00
CA MET A 1 -9.80 -8.84 -5.22
C MET A 1 -8.73 -8.27 -6.14
N GLN A 2 -8.29 -7.06 -5.87
CA GLN A 2 -7.27 -6.41 -6.65
C GLN A 2 -5.94 -6.50 -5.90
N ARG A 3 -4.86 -6.66 -6.65
CA ARG A 3 -3.53 -6.84 -6.08
C ARG A 3 -2.74 -5.55 -6.15
N PHE A 4 -2.15 -5.16 -5.03
CA PHE A 4 -1.39 -3.91 -4.93
C PHE A 4 0.03 -4.19 -4.43
N ALA A 5 0.99 -3.45 -4.99
CA ALA A 5 2.35 -3.42 -4.47
C ALA A 5 2.39 -2.31 -3.43
N VAL A 6 2.53 -2.69 -2.17
CA VAL A 6 2.48 -1.76 -1.04
C VAL A 6 3.87 -1.51 -0.51
N THR A 7 4.28 -0.24 -0.46
CA THR A 7 5.51 0.17 0.21
C THR A 7 5.15 0.64 1.61
N ILE A 8 5.71 -0.01 2.60
CA ILE A 8 5.46 0.30 4.01
C ILE A 8 6.65 1.08 4.53
N GLU A 9 6.41 2.31 4.99
CA GLU A 9 7.46 3.17 5.53
C GLU A 9 7.39 3.18 7.05
N GLY A 10 8.49 2.77 7.67
CA GLY A 10 8.66 2.88 9.10
C GLY A 10 9.78 3.86 9.42
N PRO A 11 10.11 4.06 10.70
CA PRO A 11 11.18 4.97 11.09
C PRO A 11 12.54 4.40 10.67
N GLY A 12 13.14 5.02 9.65
CA GLY A 12 14.46 4.63 9.17
C GLY A 12 14.51 3.40 8.31
N TRP A 13 13.36 2.87 7.84
CA TRP A 13 13.34 1.69 6.99
C TRP A 13 12.10 1.66 6.11
N LYS A 14 12.17 0.85 5.05
CA LYS A 14 11.03 0.59 4.16
C LYS A 14 10.97 -0.89 3.85
N ASP A 15 9.78 -1.39 3.59
CA ASP A 15 9.59 -2.76 3.15
C ASP A 15 8.47 -2.82 2.12
N LEU A 16 8.43 -3.91 1.38
CA LEU A 16 7.40 -4.14 0.37
C LEU A 16 6.53 -5.30 0.77
N GLN A 17 5.25 -5.18 0.48
CA GLN A 17 4.30 -6.25 0.73
C GLN A 17 3.25 -6.26 -0.37
N ASP A 18 2.98 -7.43 -0.94
CA ASP A 18 1.85 -7.59 -1.84
C ASP A 18 0.59 -7.74 -1.01
N MET A 19 -0.44 -7.00 -1.38
CA MET A 19 -1.72 -7.06 -0.68
C MET A 19 -2.86 -7.16 -1.67
N GLU A 20 -3.88 -7.94 -1.31
CA GLU A 20 -5.10 -8.01 -2.08
C GLU A 20 -6.19 -7.26 -1.34
N LEU A 21 -6.81 -6.32 -2.03
CA LEU A 21 -7.84 -5.46 -1.47
C LEU A 21 -9.06 -5.48 -2.41
N PRO A 22 -10.27 -5.34 -1.87
CA PRO A 22 -11.47 -5.35 -2.73
C PRO A 22 -11.53 -4.15 -3.69
N ARG A 23 -10.88 -3.06 -3.33
CA ARG A 23 -10.83 -1.84 -4.14
C ARG A 23 -9.62 -1.01 -3.73
N PRO A 24 -9.19 -0.04 -4.59
CA PRO A 24 -8.09 0.84 -4.21
C PRO A 24 -8.45 1.67 -2.98
N PRO A 25 -7.55 1.77 -2.00
CA PRO A 25 -7.77 2.66 -0.86
C PRO A 25 -7.54 4.11 -1.27
N GLY A 26 -8.06 5.03 -0.48
CA GLY A 26 -7.79 6.45 -0.67
C GLY A 26 -6.67 6.93 0.25
N GLU A 27 -6.13 8.11 -0.05
CA GLU A 27 -5.15 8.74 0.83
C GLU A 27 -5.80 9.03 2.18
N GLY A 28 -5.10 8.69 3.25
CA GLY A 28 -5.62 8.83 4.60
C GLY A 28 -6.30 7.59 5.14
N ASP A 29 -6.62 6.63 4.29
CA ASP A 29 -7.20 5.37 4.74
C ASP A 29 -6.16 4.54 5.49
N SER A 30 -6.64 3.71 6.41
CA SER A 30 -5.76 2.79 7.11
C SER A 30 -5.86 1.40 6.50
N ILE A 31 -4.73 0.70 6.43
CA ILE A 31 -4.68 -0.68 5.98
C ILE A 31 -3.86 -1.48 6.98
N GLU A 32 -4.21 -2.75 7.14
CA GLU A 32 -3.48 -3.65 8.02
C GLU A 32 -2.34 -4.30 7.26
N THR A 33 -1.14 -4.18 7.78
CA THR A 33 0.05 -4.80 7.20
C THR A 33 0.68 -5.76 8.20
N ARG A 34 1.73 -6.46 7.77
CA ARG A 34 2.46 -7.34 8.69
C ARG A 34 3.11 -6.59 9.86
N TYR A 35 3.25 -5.28 9.72
CA TYR A 35 3.82 -4.42 10.76
C TYR A 35 2.75 -3.69 11.57
N GLY A 36 1.47 -3.95 11.30
CA GLY A 36 0.36 -3.31 11.97
C GLY A 36 -0.38 -2.35 11.07
N THR A 37 -1.19 -1.48 11.66
CA THR A 37 -2.00 -0.51 10.92
C THR A 37 -1.10 0.55 10.30
N CYS A 38 -1.28 0.78 9.00
CA CYS A 38 -0.48 1.70 8.21
C CYS A 38 -1.41 2.70 7.54
N ILE A 39 -1.02 3.97 7.50
CA ILE A 39 -1.84 5.02 6.88
C ILE A 39 -1.38 5.24 5.45
N VAL A 40 -2.31 5.18 4.52
CA VAL A 40 -2.03 5.38 3.10
C VAL A 40 -1.71 6.85 2.84
N ILE A 41 -0.55 7.12 2.28
CA ILE A 41 -0.14 8.48 1.95
C ILE A 41 -0.11 8.74 0.44
N LYS A 42 -0.09 7.68 -0.38
CA LYS A 42 -0.09 7.85 -1.83
C LYS A 42 -0.65 6.60 -2.48
N VAL A 43 -1.47 6.79 -3.51
CA VAL A 43 -1.99 5.71 -4.33
C VAL A 43 -1.75 6.05 -5.79
N GLU A 44 -1.19 5.11 -6.54
CA GLU A 44 -0.94 5.28 -7.96
C GLU A 44 -1.43 4.06 -8.71
N THR A 45 -2.36 4.26 -9.63
CA THR A 45 -2.93 3.17 -10.41
C THR A 45 -2.58 3.25 -11.89
N ALA A 46 -2.19 4.43 -12.37
CA ALA A 46 -1.95 4.65 -13.80
C ALA A 46 -0.69 3.97 -14.32
N SER A 47 0.33 3.82 -13.48
CA SER A 47 1.63 3.26 -13.85
C SER A 47 1.93 1.98 -13.06
N ALA A 48 0.90 1.19 -12.79
CA ALA A 48 1.07 -0.03 -12.01
C ALA A 48 1.94 -1.04 -12.75
N PRO A 49 2.80 -1.78 -12.03
CA PRO A 49 3.54 -2.88 -12.63
C PRO A 49 2.60 -3.95 -13.17
N GLU A 50 3.10 -4.76 -14.09
CA GLU A 50 2.34 -5.89 -14.62
C GLU A 50 1.91 -6.80 -13.47
N ASN A 51 0.68 -7.29 -13.52
CA ASN A 51 0.06 -8.14 -12.51
C ASN A 51 -0.38 -7.40 -11.24
N TYR A 52 -0.25 -6.08 -11.21
CA TYR A 52 -0.74 -5.28 -10.10
C TYR A 52 -1.78 -4.29 -10.60
N SER A 53 -2.78 -4.03 -9.76
CA SER A 53 -3.78 -3.01 -10.05
C SER A 53 -3.30 -1.60 -9.68
N GLY A 54 -2.26 -1.51 -8.87
CA GLY A 54 -1.70 -0.23 -8.49
C GLY A 54 -0.58 -0.36 -7.49
N LYS A 55 0.00 0.79 -7.14
CA LYS A 55 1.02 0.90 -6.10
C LYS A 55 0.49 1.78 -4.98
N ILE A 56 0.81 1.40 -3.75
CA ILE A 56 0.38 2.12 -2.57
C ILE A 56 1.62 2.40 -1.73
N VAL A 57 1.71 3.63 -1.22
CA VAL A 57 2.71 3.97 -0.22
C VAL A 57 1.97 4.28 1.07
N CYS A 58 2.36 3.62 2.15
CA CYS A 58 1.75 3.86 3.45
C CYS A 58 2.83 4.03 4.49
N ARG A 59 2.48 4.67 5.59
CA ARG A 59 3.40 4.98 6.68
C ARG A 59 2.84 4.48 8.00
N LEU A 60 3.69 3.84 8.78
CA LEU A 60 3.34 3.45 10.15
C LEU A 60 3.27 4.69 11.02
N PRO A 61 2.26 4.80 11.88
CA PRO A 61 2.12 5.96 12.77
C PRO A 61 3.23 6.04 13.81
#